data_9085a7f6c39ac7f52cbdab8070cb8c4a
#
_entry.id   9085a7f6c39ac7f52cbdab8070cb8c4a
#
_cell.length_a   1.000
_cell.length_b   1.000
_cell.length_c   1.000
_cell.angle_alpha   90.00
_cell.angle_beta   90.00
_cell.angle_gamma   90.00
#
_symmetry.space_group_name_H-M   'P 1'
#
loop_
_entity.id
_entity.type
_entity.pdbx_description
1 polymer ?
#
loop_
_entity_poly.entity_id
_entity_poly.type
_entity_poly.pdbx_seq_one_letter_code
_entity_poly.pdbx_strand_id
1 'polypeptide(L)'
;MPLLSLHEVSYAYLRSAPVVRGVSAEFQAGERAVILGANGTGKSTLLSLLNGLVFAQQGEVRAFGKVLSEHALEDRVFSREFRKKVAFVFQNPDVQLFSSTVWDDVAFGPLQLGIQRDRVEEIVDEQLESLRIQDLRDRAPHTLSDGQKKKVAIASSLATDPDVLLMDEPTNGLDPRTQVWLIELLHDLHQKGKTIIAATHDLAIAGDIAERAIVFSEDHTLAADGAIDEIIQNDDLLLSVNLIHEHAHTHGGQAHVHRHGHFGHYHMNGGREDDMHKGHSHGHGHGHDHEHAVEGTEDLRKLQMMLDHWIEHDDSHVASYREWAEKASAAGEEEIAREIHLAMDDSETVKAHLKRAKAILAAKLVLRK
;
A
#
# COMPACT_ATOMS: atom_id res chain seq x y z
N MET A 1 2.57 25.92 -13.05
CA MET A 1 3.25 25.95 -11.75
C MET A 1 2.82 24.69 -11.02
N PRO A 2 3.74 23.84 -10.55
CA PRO A 2 3.37 22.59 -9.90
C PRO A 2 2.57 22.86 -8.63
N LEU A 3 1.63 21.95 -8.28
CA LEU A 3 0.90 22.00 -7.03
C LEU A 3 1.79 21.63 -5.85
N LEU A 4 2.57 20.56 -6.01
CA LEU A 4 3.56 20.09 -5.04
C LEU A 4 4.89 19.92 -5.76
N SER A 5 5.99 20.25 -5.11
CA SER A 5 7.34 20.02 -5.64
C SER A 5 8.35 19.76 -4.53
N LEU A 6 9.34 18.93 -4.85
CA LEU A 6 10.51 18.66 -4.05
C LEU A 6 11.74 19.09 -4.85
N HIS A 7 12.71 19.71 -4.19
CA HIS A 7 13.97 20.14 -4.80
C HIS A 7 15.13 19.73 -3.91
N GLU A 8 15.94 18.76 -4.37
CA GLU A 8 17.11 18.20 -3.68
C GLU A 8 16.81 17.78 -2.23
N VAL A 9 15.61 17.20 -2.00
CA VAL A 9 15.11 16.89 -0.65
C VAL A 9 15.81 15.68 -0.08
N SER A 10 16.34 15.84 1.15
CA SER A 10 16.83 14.72 1.95
C SER A 10 16.20 14.72 3.34
N TYR A 11 15.91 13.50 3.84
CA TYR A 11 15.31 13.29 5.15
C TYR A 11 15.79 11.98 5.79
N ALA A 12 15.97 12.01 7.12
CA ALA A 12 16.29 10.86 7.95
C ALA A 12 15.53 10.91 9.26
N TYR A 13 14.92 9.79 9.69
CA TYR A 13 14.36 9.69 11.05
C TYR A 13 15.46 9.67 12.12
N LEU A 14 16.54 8.97 11.83
CA LEU A 14 17.75 8.94 12.63
C LEU A 14 18.89 9.58 11.83
N ARG A 15 19.74 10.39 12.46
CA ARG A 15 20.80 11.16 11.79
C ARG A 15 21.75 10.33 10.91
N SER A 16 21.88 9.03 11.19
CA SER A 16 22.78 8.12 10.49
C SER A 16 22.14 7.29 9.37
N ALA A 17 20.82 7.34 9.20
CA ALA A 17 20.11 6.51 8.24
C ALA A 17 19.11 7.34 7.41
N PRO A 18 19.57 8.03 6.35
CA PRO A 18 18.67 8.75 5.45
C PRO A 18 17.72 7.79 4.74
N VAL A 19 16.45 8.17 4.67
CA VAL A 19 15.38 7.40 3.99
C VAL A 19 14.84 8.10 2.74
N VAL A 20 15.29 9.33 2.47
CA VAL A 20 15.11 10.09 1.22
C VAL A 20 16.40 10.87 0.99
N ARG A 21 16.97 10.78 -0.22
CA ARG A 21 18.29 11.36 -0.55
C ARG A 21 18.22 12.15 -1.84
N GLY A 22 18.37 13.48 -1.77
CA GLY A 22 18.50 14.37 -2.93
C GLY A 22 17.36 14.24 -3.93
N VAL A 23 16.15 13.99 -3.47
CA VAL A 23 14.97 13.75 -4.32
C VAL A 23 14.44 15.05 -4.87
N SER A 24 14.29 15.13 -6.20
CA SER A 24 13.61 16.22 -6.90
C SER A 24 12.48 15.67 -7.74
N ALA A 25 11.26 16.20 -7.56
CA ALA A 25 10.07 15.83 -8.33
C ALA A 25 9.05 16.96 -8.29
N GLU A 26 8.23 17.07 -9.34
CA GLU A 26 7.14 18.03 -9.43
C GLU A 26 5.84 17.33 -9.78
N PHE A 27 4.73 17.74 -9.15
CA PHE A 27 3.39 17.21 -9.41
C PHE A 27 2.48 18.34 -9.89
N GLN A 28 1.87 18.12 -11.05
CA GLN A 28 1.01 19.10 -11.70
C GLN A 28 -0.46 18.93 -11.27
N ALA A 29 -1.28 19.96 -11.51
CA ALA A 29 -2.72 19.89 -11.27
C ALA A 29 -3.38 18.84 -12.16
N GLY A 30 -4.25 18.01 -11.59
CA GLY A 30 -4.96 16.96 -12.31
C GLY A 30 -4.09 15.77 -12.74
N GLU A 31 -2.88 15.63 -12.21
CA GLU A 31 -1.98 14.51 -12.51
C GLU A 31 -2.33 13.28 -11.67
N ARG A 32 -2.17 12.09 -12.26
CA ARG A 32 -2.15 10.81 -11.55
C ARG A 32 -0.73 10.26 -11.57
N ALA A 33 -0.07 10.25 -10.43
CA ALA A 33 1.28 9.75 -10.27
C ALA A 33 1.35 8.62 -9.25
N VAL A 34 2.22 7.65 -9.49
CA VAL A 34 2.53 6.58 -8.53
C VAL A 34 4.00 6.63 -8.14
N ILE A 35 4.27 6.45 -6.85
CA ILE A 35 5.61 6.28 -6.30
C ILE A 35 5.84 4.78 -6.13
N LEU A 36 6.72 4.20 -6.94
CA LEU A 36 7.06 2.79 -6.95
C LEU A 36 8.39 2.53 -6.23
N GLY A 37 8.53 1.35 -5.66
CA GLY A 37 9.77 0.89 -5.04
C GLY A 37 9.52 -0.24 -4.05
N ALA A 38 10.54 -1.01 -3.72
CA ALA A 38 10.49 -2.06 -2.72
C ALA A 38 10.09 -1.51 -1.33
N ASN A 39 9.74 -2.39 -0.40
CA ASN A 39 9.44 -1.97 0.96
C ASN A 39 10.68 -1.36 1.63
N GLY A 40 10.48 -0.26 2.38
CA GLY A 40 11.57 0.45 3.07
C GLY A 40 12.36 1.46 2.23
N THR A 41 12.08 1.62 0.92
CA THR A 41 12.84 2.55 0.04
C THR A 41 12.57 4.04 0.30
N GLY A 42 11.52 4.39 1.07
CA GLY A 42 11.23 5.79 1.42
C GLY A 42 9.93 6.36 0.86
N LYS A 43 9.10 5.55 0.17
CA LYS A 43 7.83 5.97 -0.44
C LYS A 43 6.88 6.68 0.52
N SER A 44 6.57 6.05 1.66
CA SER A 44 5.70 6.62 2.71
C SER A 44 6.29 7.89 3.33
N THR A 45 7.61 7.95 3.42
CA THR A 45 8.32 9.14 3.90
C THR A 45 8.20 10.29 2.91
N LEU A 46 8.30 10.01 1.59
CA LEU A 46 8.08 11.03 0.57
C LEU A 46 6.65 11.58 0.62
N LEU A 47 5.65 10.71 0.75
CA LEU A 47 4.26 11.15 0.94
C LEU A 47 4.09 11.98 2.21
N SER A 48 4.76 11.59 3.31
CA SER A 48 4.74 12.33 4.57
C SER A 48 5.37 13.73 4.45
N LEU A 49 6.44 13.87 3.65
CA LEU A 49 7.05 15.16 3.31
C LEU A 49 6.08 16.03 2.50
N LEU A 50 5.42 15.46 1.49
CA LEU A 50 4.43 16.16 0.66
C LEU A 50 3.19 16.59 1.48
N ASN A 51 2.83 15.82 2.52
CA ASN A 51 1.71 16.15 3.43
C ASN A 51 2.12 17.04 4.63
N GLY A 52 3.40 17.41 4.75
CA GLY A 52 3.88 18.20 5.89
C GLY A 52 3.70 17.51 7.26
N LEU A 53 3.79 16.17 7.29
CA LEU A 53 3.85 15.38 8.52
C LEU A 53 5.29 15.31 9.03
N VAL A 54 6.27 15.37 8.11
CA VAL A 54 7.69 15.55 8.38
C VAL A 54 8.24 16.62 7.44
N PHE A 55 9.39 17.23 7.77
CA PHE A 55 9.96 18.35 7.03
C PHE A 55 11.35 18.03 6.52
N ALA A 56 11.68 18.52 5.31
CA ALA A 56 12.97 18.33 4.70
C ALA A 56 14.09 18.83 5.62
N GLN A 57 15.13 18.02 5.77
CA GLN A 57 16.35 18.39 6.50
C GLN A 57 17.37 19.06 5.58
N GLN A 58 17.32 18.73 4.28
CA GLN A 58 18.05 19.38 3.20
C GLN A 58 17.10 19.53 2.00
N GLY A 59 17.37 20.53 1.17
CA GLY A 59 16.50 20.85 0.06
C GLY A 59 15.22 21.56 0.49
N GLU A 60 14.21 21.54 -0.38
CA GLU A 60 12.97 22.30 -0.17
C GLU A 60 11.76 21.55 -0.72
N VAL A 61 10.68 21.49 0.09
CA VAL A 61 9.36 21.06 -0.36
C VAL A 61 8.49 22.29 -0.53
N ARG A 62 7.75 22.37 -1.66
CA ARG A 62 6.78 23.44 -1.89
C ARG A 62 5.40 22.88 -2.11
N ALA A 63 4.41 23.59 -1.58
CA ALA A 63 3.00 23.33 -1.80
C ALA A 63 2.31 24.62 -2.27
N PHE A 64 1.65 24.58 -3.42
CA PHE A 64 0.95 25.74 -4.01
C PHE A 64 1.84 26.99 -4.11
N GLY A 65 3.12 26.80 -4.47
CA GLY A 65 4.11 27.87 -4.61
C GLY A 65 4.74 28.39 -3.32
N LYS A 66 4.30 27.90 -2.14
CA LYS A 66 4.86 28.27 -0.82
C LYS A 66 5.75 27.14 -0.29
N VAL A 67 6.81 27.49 0.42
CA VAL A 67 7.67 26.51 1.10
C VAL A 67 6.89 25.84 2.21
N LEU A 68 6.91 24.48 2.21
CA LEU A 68 6.29 23.66 3.24
C LEU A 68 7.32 23.33 4.32
N SER A 69 7.22 23.99 5.45
CA SER A 69 8.10 23.81 6.61
C SER A 69 7.29 23.85 7.91
N GLU A 70 7.88 23.38 9.00
CA GLU A 70 7.27 23.45 10.32
C GLU A 70 6.85 24.91 10.66
N HIS A 71 7.77 25.85 10.48
CA HIS A 71 7.51 27.27 10.71
C HIS A 71 6.40 27.82 9.81
N ALA A 72 6.32 27.40 8.53
CA ALA A 72 5.26 27.87 7.64
C ALA A 72 3.87 27.36 8.07
N LEU A 73 3.78 26.16 8.66
CA LEU A 73 2.55 25.61 9.17
C LEU A 73 2.12 26.16 10.55
N GLU A 74 2.96 26.93 11.23
CA GLU A 74 2.56 27.75 12.41
C GLU A 74 1.62 28.88 12.00
N ASP A 75 1.72 29.38 10.77
CA ASP A 75 0.74 30.33 10.23
C ASP A 75 -0.60 29.60 10.04
N ARG A 76 -1.56 29.97 10.87
CA ARG A 76 -2.90 29.35 10.88
C ARG A 76 -3.64 29.50 9.55
N VAL A 77 -3.42 30.57 8.79
CA VAL A 77 -4.06 30.78 7.49
C VAL A 77 -3.50 29.79 6.47
N PHE A 78 -2.18 29.74 6.36
CA PHE A 78 -1.53 28.81 5.44
C PHE A 78 -1.79 27.34 5.83
N SER A 79 -1.66 27.01 7.11
CA SER A 79 -1.94 25.66 7.61
C SER A 79 -3.34 25.19 7.27
N ARG A 80 -4.35 26.05 7.47
CA ARG A 80 -5.75 25.75 7.15
C ARG A 80 -5.97 25.60 5.65
N GLU A 81 -5.42 26.49 4.82
CA GLU A 81 -5.49 26.38 3.35
C GLU A 81 -4.83 25.09 2.85
N PHE A 82 -3.65 24.76 3.38
CA PHE A 82 -2.92 23.56 3.03
C PHE A 82 -3.70 22.30 3.40
N ARG A 83 -4.19 22.20 4.66
CA ARG A 83 -4.97 21.05 5.15
C ARG A 83 -6.32 20.89 4.46
N LYS A 84 -6.88 21.97 3.90
CA LYS A 84 -8.07 21.90 3.06
C LYS A 84 -7.76 21.29 1.70
N LYS A 85 -6.59 21.61 1.13
CA LYS A 85 -6.24 21.26 -0.26
C LYS A 85 -5.53 19.92 -0.40
N VAL A 86 -4.87 19.44 0.63
CA VAL A 86 -4.11 18.17 0.62
C VAL A 86 -4.70 17.25 1.65
N ALA A 87 -5.19 16.10 1.18
CA ALA A 87 -5.66 15.02 2.04
C ALA A 87 -4.73 13.81 1.93
N PHE A 88 -4.67 13.03 3.01
CA PHE A 88 -3.83 11.84 3.11
C PHE A 88 -4.66 10.64 3.56
N VAL A 89 -4.49 9.52 2.86
CA VAL A 89 -5.06 8.22 3.24
C VAL A 89 -3.92 7.30 3.66
N PHE A 90 -3.88 6.95 4.93
CA PHE A 90 -2.85 6.09 5.48
C PHE A 90 -2.99 4.64 5.00
N GLN A 91 -1.87 3.91 4.95
CA GLN A 91 -1.84 2.49 4.64
C GLN A 91 -2.77 1.70 5.58
N ASN A 92 -2.60 1.88 6.90
CA ASN A 92 -3.46 1.30 7.92
C ASN A 92 -4.57 2.30 8.31
N PRO A 93 -5.85 2.01 8.02
CA PRO A 93 -6.95 2.90 8.38
C PRO A 93 -7.16 3.04 9.89
N ASP A 94 -6.71 2.09 10.74
CA ASP A 94 -6.83 2.20 12.19
C ASP A 94 -6.01 3.37 12.78
N VAL A 95 -4.98 3.83 12.07
CA VAL A 95 -4.21 5.03 12.47
C VAL A 95 -4.98 6.31 12.17
N GLN A 96 -5.88 6.27 11.18
CA GLN A 96 -6.65 7.43 10.73
C GLN A 96 -8.00 7.57 11.43
N LEU A 97 -8.66 6.43 11.75
CA LEU A 97 -9.99 6.38 12.34
C LEU A 97 -9.89 6.28 13.86
N PHE A 98 -10.25 7.33 14.57
CA PHE A 98 -10.06 7.46 16.01
C PHE A 98 -11.32 7.91 16.76
N SER A 99 -12.40 8.22 16.04
CA SER A 99 -13.63 8.74 16.61
C SER A 99 -14.57 7.64 17.11
N SER A 100 -15.62 8.03 17.80
CA SER A 100 -16.61 7.09 18.35
C SER A 100 -17.51 6.49 17.27
N THR A 101 -17.78 7.24 16.20
CA THR A 101 -18.62 6.82 15.08
C THR A 101 -17.98 7.17 13.74
N VAL A 102 -18.45 6.52 12.68
CA VAL A 102 -18.08 6.85 11.30
C VAL A 102 -18.44 8.30 10.97
N TRP A 103 -19.61 8.77 11.42
CA TRP A 103 -20.02 10.15 11.23
C TRP A 103 -18.99 11.13 11.81
N ASP A 104 -18.54 10.89 13.04
CA ASP A 104 -17.56 11.75 13.72
C ASP A 104 -16.21 11.79 12.98
N ASP A 105 -15.72 10.65 12.45
CA ASP A 105 -14.49 10.61 11.68
C ASP A 105 -14.59 11.37 10.35
N VAL A 106 -15.71 11.25 9.64
CA VAL A 106 -15.93 11.98 8.38
C VAL A 106 -16.16 13.48 8.62
N ALA A 107 -16.85 13.84 9.70
CA ALA A 107 -17.12 15.22 10.09
C ALA A 107 -15.88 15.96 10.62
N PHE A 108 -14.86 15.23 11.09
CA PHE A 108 -13.71 15.81 11.78
C PHE A 108 -12.99 16.88 10.95
N GLY A 109 -12.59 16.55 9.71
CA GLY A 109 -11.91 17.49 8.82
C GLY A 109 -12.71 18.79 8.56
N PRO A 110 -13.94 18.70 8.07
CA PRO A 110 -14.82 19.87 7.88
C PRO A 110 -14.99 20.72 9.14
N LEU A 111 -15.19 20.10 10.31
CA LEU A 111 -15.31 20.83 11.59
C LEU A 111 -14.02 21.57 11.94
N GLN A 112 -12.84 20.95 11.76
CA GLN A 112 -11.54 21.60 11.99
C GLN A 112 -11.32 22.78 11.02
N LEU A 113 -11.85 22.70 9.82
CA LEU A 113 -11.88 23.82 8.87
C LEU A 113 -12.91 24.90 9.22
N GLY A 114 -13.68 24.73 10.32
CA GLY A 114 -14.68 25.68 10.81
C GLY A 114 -15.90 25.80 9.90
N ILE A 115 -16.24 24.74 9.17
CA ILE A 115 -17.50 24.66 8.42
C ILE A 115 -18.66 24.56 9.42
N GLN A 116 -19.76 25.25 9.14
CA GLN A 116 -20.94 25.22 10.00
C GLN A 116 -21.55 23.83 10.07
N ARG A 117 -22.07 23.45 11.24
CA ARG A 117 -22.52 22.10 11.54
C ARG A 117 -23.56 21.55 10.55
N ASP A 118 -24.53 22.38 10.16
CA ASP A 118 -25.58 21.98 9.22
C ASP A 118 -24.96 21.59 7.85
N ARG A 119 -23.95 22.36 7.38
CA ARG A 119 -23.25 22.03 6.15
C ARG A 119 -22.34 20.80 6.31
N VAL A 120 -21.77 20.59 7.51
CA VAL A 120 -20.99 19.37 7.81
C VAL A 120 -21.87 18.13 7.73
N GLU A 121 -23.11 18.19 8.22
CA GLU A 121 -24.06 17.09 8.13
C GLU A 121 -24.34 16.70 6.68
N GLU A 122 -24.61 17.70 5.83
CA GLU A 122 -24.79 17.49 4.38
C GLU A 122 -23.55 16.86 3.73
N ILE A 123 -22.34 17.38 4.04
CA ILE A 123 -21.07 16.84 3.51
C ILE A 123 -20.90 15.39 3.91
N VAL A 124 -21.13 15.04 5.18
CA VAL A 124 -20.99 13.66 5.66
C VAL A 124 -21.97 12.75 4.93
N ASP A 125 -23.23 13.13 4.82
CA ASP A 125 -24.25 12.32 4.14
C ASP A 125 -23.90 12.15 2.65
N GLU A 126 -23.46 13.22 1.94
CA GLU A 126 -22.98 13.17 0.56
C GLU A 126 -21.78 12.20 0.40
N GLN A 127 -20.80 12.23 1.32
CA GLN A 127 -19.64 11.34 1.27
C GLN A 127 -20.02 9.87 1.52
N LEU A 128 -20.82 9.61 2.54
CA LEU A 128 -21.28 8.26 2.86
C LEU A 128 -22.11 7.66 1.72
N GLU A 129 -22.95 8.47 1.07
CA GLU A 129 -23.74 8.06 -0.08
C GLU A 129 -22.86 7.75 -1.29
N SER A 130 -21.93 8.64 -1.63
CA SER A 130 -21.03 8.47 -2.78
C SER A 130 -20.20 7.20 -2.70
N LEU A 131 -19.80 6.78 -1.49
CA LEU A 131 -19.01 5.58 -1.24
C LEU A 131 -19.85 4.35 -0.87
N ARG A 132 -21.19 4.48 -0.83
CA ARG A 132 -22.16 3.43 -0.51
C ARG A 132 -21.90 2.79 0.86
N ILE A 133 -21.76 3.62 1.88
CA ILE A 133 -21.53 3.23 3.28
C ILE A 133 -22.44 3.98 4.28
N GLN A 134 -23.63 4.42 3.84
CA GLN A 134 -24.59 5.14 4.69
C GLN A 134 -25.02 4.32 5.92
N ASP A 135 -25.12 3.00 5.74
CA ASP A 135 -25.46 2.04 6.78
C ASP A 135 -24.41 1.92 7.90
N LEU A 136 -23.23 2.48 7.67
CA LEU A 136 -22.13 2.48 8.66
C LEU A 136 -22.09 3.76 9.52
N ARG A 137 -22.91 4.77 9.21
CA ARG A 137 -22.87 6.14 9.78
C ARG A 137 -22.69 6.17 11.30
N ASP A 138 -23.50 5.40 12.02
CA ASP A 138 -23.52 5.41 13.48
C ASP A 138 -22.68 4.26 14.11
N ARG A 139 -21.97 3.48 13.28
CA ARG A 139 -21.14 2.39 13.77
C ARG A 139 -19.80 2.89 14.27
N ALA A 140 -19.25 2.19 15.26
CA ALA A 140 -17.89 2.45 15.73
C ALA A 140 -16.86 1.89 14.74
N PRO A 141 -15.84 2.66 14.31
CA PRO A 141 -14.87 2.24 13.28
C PRO A 141 -14.18 0.90 13.59
N HIS A 142 -13.86 0.62 14.84
CA HIS A 142 -13.22 -0.63 15.25
C HIS A 142 -14.08 -1.89 15.02
N THR A 143 -15.39 -1.74 14.74
CA THR A 143 -16.32 -2.86 14.45
C THR A 143 -16.43 -3.17 12.96
N LEU A 144 -15.75 -2.40 12.11
CA LEU A 144 -15.82 -2.50 10.66
C LEU A 144 -14.80 -3.51 10.12
N SER A 145 -15.09 -4.11 8.96
CA SER A 145 -14.08 -4.86 8.20
C SER A 145 -13.02 -3.92 7.61
N ASP A 146 -11.85 -4.44 7.24
CA ASP A 146 -10.75 -3.63 6.69
C ASP A 146 -11.15 -2.86 5.44
N GLY A 147 -11.91 -3.47 4.53
CA GLY A 147 -12.46 -2.79 3.36
C GLY A 147 -13.45 -1.68 3.73
N GLN A 148 -14.29 -1.87 4.76
CA GLN A 148 -15.19 -0.83 5.26
C GLN A 148 -14.40 0.30 5.93
N LYS A 149 -13.40 -0.02 6.77
CA LYS A 149 -12.50 0.98 7.37
C LYS A 149 -11.79 1.82 6.30
N LYS A 150 -11.28 1.18 5.24
CA LYS A 150 -10.63 1.89 4.12
C LYS A 150 -11.59 2.86 3.44
N LYS A 151 -12.84 2.45 3.20
CA LYS A 151 -13.87 3.34 2.65
C LYS A 151 -14.15 4.54 3.55
N VAL A 152 -14.25 4.33 4.86
CA VAL A 152 -14.45 5.42 5.84
C VAL A 152 -13.24 6.35 5.88
N ALA A 153 -12.01 5.81 5.86
CA ALA A 153 -10.79 6.62 5.81
C ALA A 153 -10.70 7.48 4.54
N ILE A 154 -11.15 6.95 3.40
CA ILE A 154 -11.26 7.71 2.15
C ILE A 154 -12.37 8.77 2.27
N ALA A 155 -13.55 8.42 2.82
CA ALA A 155 -14.64 9.38 3.06
C ALA A 155 -14.18 10.56 3.91
N SER A 156 -13.48 10.30 5.02
CA SER A 156 -12.97 11.37 5.91
C SER A 156 -11.95 12.26 5.21
N SER A 157 -11.12 11.70 4.32
CA SER A 157 -10.16 12.46 3.52
C SER A 157 -10.86 13.32 2.45
N LEU A 158 -11.88 12.80 1.79
CA LEU A 158 -12.62 13.51 0.73
C LEU A 158 -13.62 14.54 1.26
N ALA A 159 -14.00 14.47 2.53
CA ALA A 159 -14.97 15.39 3.14
C ALA A 159 -14.53 16.87 3.13
N THR A 160 -13.23 17.14 2.99
CA THR A 160 -12.69 18.50 2.84
C THR A 160 -12.63 18.99 1.40
N ASP A 161 -13.04 18.16 0.43
CA ASP A 161 -12.96 18.40 -1.02
C ASP A 161 -11.53 18.80 -1.48
N PRO A 162 -10.49 17.97 -1.22
CA PRO A 162 -9.11 18.33 -1.47
C PRO A 162 -8.79 18.44 -2.97
N ASP A 163 -7.79 19.29 -3.31
CA ASP A 163 -7.22 19.37 -4.67
C ASP A 163 -6.25 18.21 -4.94
N VAL A 164 -5.58 17.71 -3.88
CA VAL A 164 -4.58 16.64 -3.91
C VAL A 164 -4.94 15.53 -2.93
N LEU A 165 -4.99 14.29 -3.41
CA LEU A 165 -5.16 13.10 -2.61
C LEU A 165 -3.85 12.31 -2.60
N LEU A 166 -3.23 12.20 -1.45
CA LEU A 166 -2.05 11.37 -1.19
C LEU A 166 -2.50 10.04 -0.60
N MET A 167 -2.01 8.91 -1.11
CA MET A 167 -2.43 7.58 -0.65
C MET A 167 -1.22 6.68 -0.46
N ASP A 168 -1.08 6.10 0.72
CA ASP A 168 -0.03 5.12 1.01
C ASP A 168 -0.60 3.71 0.94
N GLU A 169 -0.04 2.87 0.05
CA GLU A 169 -0.44 1.48 -0.23
C GLU A 169 -1.98 1.32 -0.25
N PRO A 170 -2.69 2.04 -1.16
CA PRO A 170 -4.14 2.18 -1.07
C PRO A 170 -4.92 0.88 -1.23
N THR A 171 -4.35 -0.12 -1.91
CA THR A 171 -4.97 -1.41 -2.22
C THR A 171 -4.55 -2.54 -1.29
N ASN A 172 -3.56 -2.29 -0.41
CA ASN A 172 -3.06 -3.31 0.49
C ASN A 172 -4.16 -3.80 1.45
N GLY A 173 -4.29 -5.12 1.58
CA GLY A 173 -5.29 -5.77 2.44
C GLY A 173 -6.73 -5.72 1.93
N LEU A 174 -6.98 -5.20 0.72
CA LEU A 174 -8.31 -5.16 0.12
C LEU A 174 -8.59 -6.43 -0.69
N ASP A 175 -9.83 -6.91 -0.59
CA ASP A 175 -10.33 -7.95 -1.50
C ASP A 175 -10.46 -7.42 -2.95
N PRO A 176 -10.45 -8.31 -3.97
CA PRO A 176 -10.46 -7.88 -5.38
C PRO A 176 -11.63 -6.97 -5.76
N ARG A 177 -12.81 -7.16 -5.16
CA ARG A 177 -13.98 -6.29 -5.43
C ARG A 177 -13.75 -4.88 -4.90
N THR A 178 -13.17 -4.76 -3.71
CA THR A 178 -12.87 -3.46 -3.10
C THR A 178 -11.71 -2.77 -3.83
N GLN A 179 -10.75 -3.51 -4.38
CA GLN A 179 -9.68 -2.95 -5.23
C GLN A 179 -10.26 -2.33 -6.51
N VAL A 180 -11.12 -3.05 -7.24
CA VAL A 180 -11.79 -2.53 -8.43
C VAL A 180 -12.59 -1.26 -8.10
N TRP A 181 -13.39 -1.29 -7.02
CA TRP A 181 -14.13 -0.12 -6.56
C TRP A 181 -13.19 1.09 -6.30
N LEU A 182 -12.02 0.86 -5.69
CA LEU A 182 -11.07 1.94 -5.43
C LEU A 182 -10.50 2.52 -6.72
N ILE A 183 -10.13 1.68 -7.68
CA ILE A 183 -9.62 2.11 -9.00
C ILE A 183 -10.67 2.98 -9.71
N GLU A 184 -11.93 2.54 -9.74
CA GLU A 184 -13.05 3.31 -10.30
C GLU A 184 -13.20 4.68 -9.60
N LEU A 185 -13.15 4.70 -8.27
CA LEU A 185 -13.21 5.95 -7.49
C LEU A 185 -12.07 6.91 -7.85
N LEU A 186 -10.83 6.41 -7.95
CA LEU A 186 -9.68 7.24 -8.32
C LEU A 186 -9.81 7.80 -9.74
N HIS A 187 -10.35 7.01 -10.66
CA HIS A 187 -10.66 7.47 -12.00
C HIS A 187 -11.70 8.61 -12.00
N ASP A 188 -12.80 8.45 -11.26
CA ASP A 188 -13.85 9.47 -11.12
C ASP A 188 -13.32 10.77 -10.49
N LEU A 189 -12.45 10.65 -9.47
CA LEU A 189 -11.81 11.81 -8.84
C LEU A 189 -10.89 12.55 -9.81
N HIS A 190 -10.12 11.82 -10.61
CA HIS A 190 -9.29 12.40 -11.65
C HIS A 190 -10.11 13.13 -12.71
N GLN A 191 -11.24 12.55 -13.18
CA GLN A 191 -12.15 13.23 -14.11
C GLN A 191 -12.71 14.53 -13.56
N LYS A 192 -12.84 14.63 -12.22
CA LYS A 192 -13.21 15.88 -11.52
C LYS A 192 -12.03 16.84 -11.34
N GLY A 193 -10.87 16.56 -11.93
CA GLY A 193 -9.67 17.39 -11.89
C GLY A 193 -8.83 17.27 -10.62
N LYS A 194 -9.08 16.24 -9.78
CA LYS A 194 -8.26 16.02 -8.59
C LYS A 194 -6.90 15.44 -8.98
N THR A 195 -5.87 15.85 -8.24
CA THR A 195 -4.51 15.29 -8.36
C THR A 195 -4.38 14.11 -7.41
N ILE A 196 -3.87 12.99 -7.90
CA ILE A 196 -3.73 11.75 -7.15
C ILE A 196 -2.27 11.33 -7.13
N ILE A 197 -1.71 11.14 -5.93
CA ILE A 197 -0.34 10.64 -5.75
C ILE A 197 -0.42 9.44 -4.82
N ALA A 198 -0.17 8.25 -5.34
CA ALA A 198 -0.20 7.02 -4.57
C ALA A 198 1.19 6.43 -4.45
N ALA A 199 1.52 5.83 -3.30
CA ALA A 199 2.70 4.99 -3.16
C ALA A 199 2.28 3.54 -3.13
N THR A 200 2.97 2.69 -3.91
CA THR A 200 2.75 1.24 -3.90
C THR A 200 4.00 0.50 -4.38
N HIS A 201 4.05 -0.79 -4.09
CA HIS A 201 5.00 -1.74 -4.67
C HIS A 201 4.30 -2.72 -5.65
N ASP A 202 2.98 -2.61 -5.81
CA ASP A 202 2.18 -3.48 -6.67
C ASP A 202 2.11 -2.91 -8.09
N LEU A 203 2.91 -3.51 -9.00
CA LEU A 203 2.97 -3.13 -10.41
C LEU A 203 1.66 -3.39 -11.17
N ALA A 204 0.88 -4.41 -10.75
CA ALA A 204 -0.36 -4.76 -11.43
C ALA A 204 -1.41 -3.66 -11.31
N ILE A 205 -1.41 -2.93 -10.18
CA ILE A 205 -2.37 -1.87 -9.89
C ILE A 205 -1.83 -0.50 -10.32
N ALA A 206 -0.50 -0.34 -10.32
CA ALA A 206 0.13 0.93 -10.63
C ALA A 206 -0.31 1.49 -11.98
N GLY A 207 -0.41 0.66 -13.03
CA GLY A 207 -0.88 1.04 -14.36
C GLY A 207 -2.35 1.45 -14.41
N ASP A 208 -3.20 0.90 -13.52
CA ASP A 208 -4.62 1.24 -13.47
C ASP A 208 -4.89 2.58 -12.78
N ILE A 209 -4.02 2.96 -11.82
CA ILE A 209 -4.25 4.15 -10.98
C ILE A 209 -3.45 5.38 -11.40
N ALA A 210 -2.41 5.24 -12.24
CA ALA A 210 -1.52 6.35 -12.58
C ALA A 210 -1.10 6.36 -14.05
N GLU A 211 -0.69 7.53 -14.55
CA GLU A 211 -0.13 7.77 -15.88
C GLU A 211 1.38 8.01 -15.84
N ARG A 212 1.90 8.36 -14.64
CA ARG A 212 3.33 8.60 -14.39
C ARG A 212 3.80 7.81 -13.19
N ALA A 213 5.00 7.27 -13.25
CA ALA A 213 5.65 6.63 -12.13
C ALA A 213 6.96 7.30 -11.77
N ILE A 214 7.18 7.45 -10.48
CA ILE A 214 8.44 7.86 -9.85
C ILE A 214 8.98 6.64 -9.11
N VAL A 215 10.14 6.14 -9.51
CA VAL A 215 10.70 4.87 -9.01
C VAL A 215 11.81 5.15 -8.01
N PHE A 216 11.66 4.63 -6.79
CA PHE A 216 12.69 4.65 -5.76
C PHE A 216 13.58 3.42 -5.86
N SER A 217 14.88 3.64 -5.71
CA SER A 217 15.89 2.60 -5.52
C SER A 217 16.09 2.27 -4.03
N GLU A 218 16.77 1.17 -3.76
CA GLU A 218 17.07 0.73 -2.38
C GLU A 218 18.06 1.66 -1.64
N ASP A 219 18.80 2.50 -2.36
CA ASP A 219 19.69 3.52 -1.79
C ASP A 219 18.96 4.83 -1.46
N HIS A 220 17.61 4.82 -1.52
CA HIS A 220 16.73 5.95 -1.17
C HIS A 220 16.82 7.15 -2.10
N THR A 221 17.22 6.94 -3.35
CA THR A 221 17.23 7.94 -4.43
C THR A 221 16.18 7.64 -5.47
N LEU A 222 15.97 8.54 -6.42
CA LEU A 222 15.12 8.27 -7.58
C LEU A 222 15.92 7.52 -8.65
N ALA A 223 15.43 6.35 -9.03
CA ALA A 223 15.96 5.55 -10.12
C ALA A 223 15.37 5.97 -11.48
N ALA A 224 14.11 6.36 -11.52
CA ALA A 224 13.42 6.78 -12.73
C ALA A 224 12.22 7.69 -12.42
N ASP A 225 11.81 8.49 -13.40
CA ASP A 225 10.61 9.33 -13.40
C ASP A 225 10.12 9.44 -14.85
N GLY A 226 8.93 8.93 -15.15
CA GLY A 226 8.42 8.89 -16.52
C GLY A 226 7.04 8.28 -16.66
N ALA A 227 6.61 8.01 -17.89
CA ALA A 227 5.34 7.38 -18.19
C ALA A 227 5.28 5.99 -17.58
N ILE A 228 4.14 5.66 -16.96
CA ILE A 228 3.96 4.38 -16.25
C ILE A 228 4.17 3.18 -17.18
N ASP A 229 3.66 3.24 -18.41
CA ASP A 229 3.78 2.17 -19.40
C ASP A 229 5.24 1.88 -19.79
N GLU A 230 6.08 2.92 -19.92
CA GLU A 230 7.51 2.76 -20.20
C GLU A 230 8.26 2.14 -19.03
N ILE A 231 7.89 2.52 -17.79
CA ILE A 231 8.50 2.02 -16.57
C ILE A 231 8.13 0.56 -16.33
N ILE A 232 6.85 0.18 -16.47
CA ILE A 232 6.39 -1.20 -16.26
C ILE A 232 7.01 -2.16 -17.31
N GLN A 233 7.28 -1.69 -18.52
CA GLN A 233 7.89 -2.51 -19.56
C GLN A 233 9.43 -2.60 -19.47
N ASN A 234 10.05 -1.86 -18.56
CA ASN A 234 11.49 -1.85 -18.38
C ASN A 234 11.93 -2.86 -17.32
N ASP A 235 12.00 -4.14 -17.70
CA ASP A 235 12.39 -5.24 -16.81
C ASP A 235 13.74 -5.00 -16.12
N ASP A 236 14.73 -4.43 -16.83
CA ASP A 236 16.07 -4.18 -16.26
C ASP A 236 16.00 -3.14 -15.13
N LEU A 237 15.20 -2.09 -15.30
CA LEU A 237 14.93 -1.13 -14.24
C LEU A 237 14.24 -1.80 -13.05
N LEU A 238 13.16 -2.55 -13.31
CA LEU A 238 12.36 -3.19 -12.25
C LEU A 238 13.18 -4.22 -11.45
N LEU A 239 14.09 -4.96 -12.11
CA LEU A 239 15.05 -5.85 -11.45
C LEU A 239 16.04 -5.05 -10.59
N SER A 240 16.59 -3.95 -11.12
CA SER A 240 17.59 -3.13 -10.41
C SER A 240 17.07 -2.48 -9.13
N VAL A 241 15.74 -2.26 -9.04
CA VAL A 241 15.06 -1.67 -7.88
C VAL A 241 14.28 -2.70 -7.04
N ASN A 242 14.49 -3.99 -7.32
CA ASN A 242 13.88 -5.10 -6.59
C ASN A 242 12.33 -5.08 -6.57
N LEU A 243 11.71 -4.63 -7.66
CA LEU A 243 10.26 -4.70 -7.87
C LEU A 243 9.82 -6.01 -8.54
N ILE A 244 10.71 -6.63 -9.31
CA ILE A 244 10.57 -7.98 -9.86
C ILE A 244 11.83 -8.79 -9.53
N HIS A 245 11.72 -10.12 -9.57
CA HIS A 245 12.84 -11.02 -9.34
C HIS A 245 12.85 -12.18 -10.35
N GLU A 246 14.02 -12.73 -10.59
CA GLU A 246 14.19 -13.87 -11.47
C GLU A 246 14.25 -15.17 -10.66
N HIS A 247 13.39 -16.13 -11.01
CA HIS A 247 13.44 -17.48 -10.48
C HIS A 247 13.87 -18.48 -11.56
N ALA A 248 14.92 -19.24 -11.26
CA ALA A 248 15.30 -20.40 -12.05
C ALA A 248 14.67 -21.66 -11.46
N HIS A 249 13.84 -22.36 -12.24
CA HIS A 249 13.39 -23.69 -11.86
C HIS A 249 13.60 -24.69 -12.99
N THR A 250 13.65 -25.97 -12.58
CA THR A 250 13.88 -27.08 -13.49
C THR A 250 12.60 -27.90 -13.60
N HIS A 251 11.96 -27.90 -14.78
CA HIS A 251 10.89 -28.80 -15.11
C HIS A 251 11.35 -29.79 -16.18
N GLY A 252 11.22 -31.10 -15.90
CA GLY A 252 11.56 -32.14 -16.86
C GLY A 252 13.04 -32.17 -17.30
N GLY A 253 13.97 -31.70 -16.46
CA GLY A 253 15.41 -31.70 -16.76
C GLY A 253 15.91 -30.50 -17.56
N GLN A 254 15.05 -29.53 -17.91
CA GLN A 254 15.46 -28.27 -18.50
C GLN A 254 15.31 -27.12 -17.49
N ALA A 255 16.39 -26.39 -17.25
CA ALA A 255 16.37 -25.17 -16.44
C ALA A 255 15.86 -24.02 -17.32
N HIS A 256 14.86 -23.30 -16.82
CA HIS A 256 14.39 -22.04 -17.42
C HIS A 256 14.17 -20.99 -16.33
N VAL A 257 14.37 -19.73 -16.72
CA VAL A 257 14.24 -18.57 -15.84
C VAL A 257 12.91 -17.89 -16.13
N HIS A 258 12.13 -17.62 -15.08
CA HIS A 258 10.93 -16.81 -15.17
C HIS A 258 11.10 -15.56 -14.32
N ARG A 259 10.53 -14.45 -14.80
CA ARG A 259 10.46 -13.17 -14.08
C ARG A 259 9.11 -13.04 -13.43
N HIS A 260 9.05 -12.71 -12.15
CA HIS A 260 7.83 -12.54 -11.37
C HIS A 260 7.88 -11.25 -10.56
N GLY A 261 6.74 -10.55 -10.50
CA GLY A 261 6.52 -9.48 -9.51
C GLY A 261 6.31 -10.08 -8.11
N HIS A 262 6.52 -9.31 -7.07
CA HIS A 262 6.42 -9.75 -5.67
C HIS A 262 5.02 -10.24 -5.25
N PHE A 263 3.98 -9.98 -6.05
CA PHE A 263 2.62 -10.45 -5.80
C PHE A 263 1.92 -10.88 -7.10
N GLY A 264 1.59 -12.18 -7.18
CA GLY A 264 0.70 -12.75 -8.18
C GLY A 264 1.39 -13.41 -9.37
N HIS A 265 1.06 -14.66 -9.63
CA HIS A 265 1.41 -15.37 -10.85
C HIS A 265 0.67 -14.75 -12.05
N TYR A 266 1.23 -13.74 -12.66
CA TYR A 266 0.83 -13.32 -14.01
C TYR A 266 1.81 -13.90 -15.02
N HIS A 267 1.35 -14.88 -15.79
CA HIS A 267 2.03 -15.29 -17.01
C HIS A 267 1.84 -14.19 -18.05
N MET A 268 2.84 -13.36 -18.26
CA MET A 268 2.94 -12.56 -19.47
C MET A 268 3.28 -13.51 -20.61
N ASN A 269 2.27 -14.02 -21.31
CA ASN A 269 2.44 -14.69 -22.58
C ASN A 269 2.78 -13.65 -23.65
N GLY A 270 4.05 -13.44 -23.89
CA GLY A 270 4.54 -12.87 -25.16
C GLY A 270 4.36 -13.91 -26.26
N GLY A 271 3.14 -13.98 -26.82
CA GLY A 271 2.83 -14.88 -27.90
C GLY A 271 3.46 -14.42 -29.21
N ARG A 272 4.22 -15.29 -29.86
CA ARG A 272 4.28 -15.35 -31.31
C ARG A 272 3.34 -16.46 -31.77
N GLU A 273 2.43 -16.06 -32.66
CA GLU A 273 1.61 -16.94 -33.48
C GLU A 273 2.50 -17.91 -34.26
N ASP A 274 2.15 -19.18 -34.22
CA ASP A 274 1.94 -20.06 -35.37
C ASP A 274 1.81 -21.51 -34.84
N ASP A 275 0.64 -22.09 -34.89
CA ASP A 275 0.32 -23.29 -35.63
C ASP A 275 -1.10 -23.79 -35.33
N MET A 276 -1.82 -23.93 -36.42
CA MET A 276 -3.13 -24.60 -36.51
C MET A 276 -3.03 -26.09 -36.16
N HIS A 277 -4.00 -26.65 -35.44
CA HIS A 277 -4.92 -27.65 -35.95
C HIS A 277 -5.73 -28.40 -34.88
N LYS A 278 -7.04 -28.47 -35.22
CA LYS A 278 -8.03 -29.53 -34.98
C LYS A 278 -8.71 -29.64 -33.61
N GLY A 279 -9.97 -29.28 -33.71
CA GLY A 279 -10.98 -29.48 -32.70
C GLY A 279 -11.36 -30.96 -32.49
N HIS A 280 -11.94 -31.20 -31.34
CA HIS A 280 -13.01 -32.15 -31.13
C HIS A 280 -13.98 -31.61 -30.08
N SER A 281 -15.20 -31.42 -30.56
CA SER A 281 -16.43 -31.22 -29.80
C SER A 281 -16.85 -32.54 -29.15
N HIS A 282 -17.25 -32.50 -27.87
CA HIS A 282 -18.33 -33.32 -27.36
C HIS A 282 -18.97 -32.64 -26.15
N GLY A 283 -20.25 -32.38 -26.28
CA GLY A 283 -21.12 -31.91 -25.23
C GLY A 283 -21.76 -33.06 -24.43
N HIS A 284 -22.66 -32.67 -23.52
CA HIS A 284 -23.56 -33.38 -22.58
C HIS A 284 -22.98 -33.34 -21.15
N GLY A 285 -23.68 -32.96 -20.13
CA GLY A 285 -25.10 -32.82 -19.83
C GLY A 285 -25.30 -33.18 -18.35
N HIS A 286 -25.93 -32.33 -17.59
CA HIS A 286 -26.65 -32.55 -16.32
C HIS A 286 -26.25 -33.69 -15.35
N GLY A 287 -25.99 -33.30 -14.10
CA GLY A 287 -26.04 -34.19 -12.94
C GLY A 287 -25.70 -33.40 -11.67
N HIS A 288 -26.76 -32.93 -10.99
CA HIS A 288 -26.63 -32.50 -9.58
C HIS A 288 -26.39 -33.73 -8.74
N ASP A 289 -25.29 -33.77 -8.01
CA ASP A 289 -25.23 -34.53 -6.76
C ASP A 289 -24.25 -33.84 -5.81
N HIS A 290 -24.74 -33.65 -4.58
CA HIS A 290 -24.06 -33.01 -3.48
C HIS A 290 -22.91 -33.88 -2.93
N GLU A 291 -21.67 -33.46 -3.05
CA GLU A 291 -20.55 -33.99 -2.25
C GLU A 291 -19.95 -32.91 -1.34
N HIS A 292 -20.49 -32.83 -0.14
CA HIS A 292 -19.96 -31.98 0.96
C HIS A 292 -18.61 -32.48 1.57
N ALA A 293 -17.96 -33.47 0.98
CA ALA A 293 -16.74 -34.06 1.52
C ALA A 293 -15.44 -33.48 0.95
N VAL A 294 -15.48 -32.68 -0.12
CA VAL A 294 -14.30 -32.19 -0.83
C VAL A 294 -13.83 -30.81 -0.33
N GLU A 295 -14.74 -29.95 0.13
CA GLU A 295 -14.44 -28.58 0.59
C GLU A 295 -13.44 -28.56 1.77
N GLY A 296 -13.64 -29.41 2.76
CA GLY A 296 -12.77 -29.43 3.97
C GLY A 296 -11.32 -29.86 3.71
N THR A 297 -11.00 -30.50 2.59
CA THR A 297 -9.63 -30.94 2.26
C THR A 297 -8.87 -29.84 1.52
N GLU A 298 -9.57 -29.06 0.72
CA GLU A 298 -9.00 -27.90 0.01
C GLU A 298 -8.63 -26.77 0.96
N ASP A 299 -9.50 -26.47 1.93
CA ASP A 299 -9.23 -25.47 2.97
C ASP A 299 -8.04 -25.86 3.86
N LEU A 300 -7.89 -27.16 4.17
CA LEU A 300 -6.72 -27.63 4.91
C LEU A 300 -5.42 -27.52 4.11
N ARG A 301 -5.46 -27.69 2.77
CA ARG A 301 -4.28 -27.44 1.91
C ARG A 301 -3.95 -25.94 1.80
N LYS A 302 -4.96 -25.08 1.69
CA LYS A 302 -4.77 -23.61 1.75
C LYS A 302 -4.15 -23.21 3.08
N LEU A 303 -4.64 -23.75 4.20
CA LEU A 303 -4.08 -23.51 5.53
C LEU A 303 -2.61 -23.98 5.63
N GLN A 304 -2.26 -25.09 4.98
CA GLN A 304 -0.86 -25.55 4.96
C GLN A 304 0.05 -24.54 4.25
N MET A 305 -0.36 -24.02 3.10
CA MET A 305 0.40 -23.00 2.36
C MET A 305 0.52 -21.69 3.18
N MET A 306 -0.56 -21.28 3.87
CA MET A 306 -0.52 -20.12 4.73
C MET A 306 0.43 -20.29 5.92
N LEU A 307 0.46 -21.47 6.54
CA LEU A 307 1.39 -21.76 7.64
C LEU A 307 2.84 -21.72 7.17
N ASP A 308 3.13 -22.22 5.95
CA ASP A 308 4.46 -22.14 5.36
C ASP A 308 4.88 -20.69 5.12
N HIS A 309 3.99 -19.91 4.52
CA HIS A 309 4.21 -18.49 4.30
C HIS A 309 4.45 -17.71 5.59
N TRP A 310 3.64 -17.93 6.63
CA TRP A 310 3.81 -17.24 7.92
C TRP A 310 5.14 -17.60 8.60
N ILE A 311 5.59 -18.86 8.50
CA ILE A 311 6.88 -19.29 9.05
C ILE A 311 8.03 -18.59 8.32
N GLU A 312 8.00 -18.53 6.98
CA GLU A 312 9.03 -17.85 6.18
C GLU A 312 9.04 -16.34 6.41
N HIS A 313 7.87 -15.72 6.50
CA HIS A 313 7.73 -14.29 6.76
C HIS A 313 8.30 -13.91 8.14
N ASP A 314 8.05 -14.72 9.16
CA ASP A 314 8.58 -14.52 10.51
C ASP A 314 10.11 -14.60 10.55
N ASP A 315 10.72 -15.47 9.75
CA ASP A 315 12.20 -15.56 9.60
C ASP A 315 12.80 -14.23 9.12
N SER A 316 12.14 -13.53 8.21
CA SER A 316 12.60 -12.24 7.69
C SER A 316 12.52 -11.14 8.75
N HIS A 317 11.48 -11.16 9.60
CA HIS A 317 11.34 -10.22 10.69
C HIS A 317 12.40 -10.42 11.79
N VAL A 318 12.66 -11.66 12.18
CA VAL A 318 13.71 -11.97 13.18
C VAL A 318 15.09 -11.51 12.69
N ALA A 319 15.40 -11.68 11.40
CA ALA A 319 16.65 -11.18 10.82
C ALA A 319 16.74 -9.64 10.91
N SER A 320 15.66 -8.94 10.59
CA SER A 320 15.58 -7.47 10.70
C SER A 320 15.70 -6.99 12.14
N TYR A 321 15.00 -7.61 13.08
CA TYR A 321 15.12 -7.28 14.50
C TYR A 321 16.56 -7.44 15.02
N ARG A 322 17.24 -8.51 14.64
CA ARG A 322 18.66 -8.74 15.00
C ARG A 322 19.55 -7.59 14.52
N GLU A 323 19.43 -7.24 13.25
CA GLU A 323 20.21 -6.15 12.67
C GLU A 323 19.97 -4.82 13.39
N TRP A 324 18.73 -4.51 13.73
CA TRP A 324 18.38 -3.28 14.45
C TRP A 324 18.77 -3.29 15.92
N ALA A 325 18.72 -4.44 16.60
CA ALA A 325 19.23 -4.59 17.96
C ALA A 325 20.75 -4.33 18.01
N GLU A 326 21.51 -4.87 17.05
CA GLU A 326 22.96 -4.62 16.94
C GLU A 326 23.25 -3.15 16.66
N LYS A 327 22.48 -2.48 15.79
CA LYS A 327 22.59 -1.04 15.53
C LYS A 327 22.27 -0.19 16.76
N ALA A 328 21.25 -0.55 17.52
CA ALA A 328 20.88 0.15 18.75
C ALA A 328 22.00 0.01 19.81
N SER A 329 22.53 -1.19 20.04
CA SER A 329 23.68 -1.40 20.93
C SER A 329 24.92 -0.61 20.48
N ALA A 330 25.22 -0.60 19.18
CA ALA A 330 26.35 0.16 18.65
C ALA A 330 26.18 1.69 18.82
N ALA A 331 24.95 2.18 18.89
CA ALA A 331 24.60 3.56 19.17
C ALA A 331 24.60 3.91 20.68
N GLY A 332 24.81 2.91 21.56
CA GLY A 332 24.79 3.09 23.02
C GLY A 332 23.38 3.02 23.64
N GLU A 333 22.38 2.60 22.86
CA GLU A 333 20.96 2.51 23.26
C GLU A 333 20.61 1.10 23.75
N GLU A 334 21.26 0.68 24.86
CA GLU A 334 21.15 -0.70 25.40
C GLU A 334 19.74 -1.10 25.82
N GLU A 335 18.92 -0.15 26.28
CA GLU A 335 17.55 -0.39 26.70
C GLU A 335 16.67 -0.73 25.47
N ILE A 336 16.84 0.01 24.38
CA ILE A 336 16.16 -0.24 23.09
C ILE A 336 16.60 -1.58 22.50
N ALA A 337 17.90 -1.88 22.51
CA ALA A 337 18.44 -3.13 22.02
C ALA A 337 17.84 -4.34 22.80
N ARG A 338 17.69 -4.20 24.12
CA ARG A 338 17.09 -5.23 24.98
C ARG A 338 15.62 -5.51 24.62
N GLU A 339 14.81 -4.46 24.43
CA GLU A 339 13.40 -4.62 24.04
C GLU A 339 13.26 -5.29 22.68
N ILE A 340 14.13 -4.96 21.70
CA ILE A 340 14.16 -5.61 20.39
C ILE A 340 14.55 -7.09 20.54
N HIS A 341 15.49 -7.44 21.41
CA HIS A 341 15.83 -8.85 21.67
C HIS A 341 14.66 -9.62 22.30
N LEU A 342 13.89 -9.04 23.22
CA LEU A 342 12.68 -9.64 23.75
C LEU A 342 11.64 -9.90 22.64
N ALA A 343 11.44 -8.96 21.74
CA ALA A 343 10.55 -9.14 20.58
C ALA A 343 11.03 -10.27 19.65
N MET A 344 12.34 -10.48 19.49
CA MET A 344 12.90 -11.63 18.76
C MET A 344 12.56 -12.96 19.43
N ASP A 345 12.72 -13.05 20.75
CA ASP A 345 12.42 -14.27 21.52
C ASP A 345 10.92 -14.61 21.44
N ASP A 346 10.05 -13.60 21.48
CA ASP A 346 8.61 -13.78 21.29
C ASP A 346 8.28 -14.28 19.89
N SER A 347 8.91 -13.72 18.85
CA SER A 347 8.75 -14.15 17.45
C SER A 347 9.20 -15.61 17.28
N GLU A 348 10.34 -16.03 17.82
CA GLU A 348 10.76 -17.43 17.79
C GLU A 348 9.76 -18.36 18.49
N THR A 349 9.12 -17.90 19.56
CA THR A 349 8.06 -18.65 20.25
C THR A 349 6.83 -18.82 19.36
N VAL A 350 6.36 -17.76 18.70
CA VAL A 350 5.26 -17.79 17.71
C VAL A 350 5.58 -18.78 16.59
N LYS A 351 6.76 -18.70 16.01
CA LYS A 351 7.23 -19.61 14.97
C LYS A 351 7.23 -21.07 15.40
N ALA A 352 7.64 -21.37 16.64
CA ALA A 352 7.58 -22.71 17.20
C ALA A 352 6.14 -23.25 17.28
N HIS A 353 5.16 -22.38 17.57
CA HIS A 353 3.73 -22.72 17.55
C HIS A 353 3.23 -22.98 16.13
N LEU A 354 3.58 -22.14 15.15
CA LEU A 354 3.22 -22.31 13.74
C LEU A 354 3.78 -23.61 13.17
N LYS A 355 5.04 -23.95 13.46
CA LYS A 355 5.65 -25.23 13.06
C LYS A 355 4.93 -26.44 13.65
N ARG A 356 4.49 -26.37 14.92
CA ARG A 356 3.68 -27.40 15.55
C ARG A 356 2.31 -27.53 14.90
N ALA A 357 1.63 -26.41 14.61
CA ALA A 357 0.36 -26.41 13.90
C ALA A 357 0.48 -27.05 12.51
N LYS A 358 1.55 -26.72 11.75
CA LYS A 358 1.87 -27.35 10.45
C LYS A 358 2.06 -28.85 10.57
N ALA A 359 2.80 -29.34 11.56
CA ALA A 359 3.02 -30.76 11.79
C ALA A 359 1.70 -31.51 12.10
N ILE A 360 0.84 -30.92 12.93
CA ILE A 360 -0.50 -31.46 13.27
C ILE A 360 -1.37 -31.50 12.00
N LEU A 361 -1.36 -30.46 11.20
CA LEU A 361 -2.12 -30.38 9.95
C LEU A 361 -1.66 -31.44 8.94
N ALA A 362 -0.34 -31.60 8.76
CA ALA A 362 0.23 -32.60 7.88
C ALA A 362 -0.17 -34.03 8.28
N ALA A 363 -0.14 -34.34 9.59
CA ALA A 363 -0.60 -35.64 10.11
C ALA A 363 -2.09 -35.88 9.83
N LYS A 364 -2.95 -34.85 9.98
CA LYS A 364 -4.39 -34.95 9.68
C LYS A 364 -4.67 -35.13 8.19
N LEU A 365 -3.88 -34.49 7.31
CA LEU A 365 -4.03 -34.65 5.84
C LEU A 365 -3.61 -36.05 5.36
N VAL A 366 -2.65 -36.70 6.04
CA VAL A 366 -2.26 -38.11 5.76
C VAL A 366 -3.36 -39.10 6.18
N LEU A 367 -4.04 -38.86 7.30
CA LEU A 367 -5.13 -39.70 7.79
C LEU A 367 -6.45 -39.59 7.02
N ARG A 368 -6.60 -38.58 6.15
CA ARG A 368 -7.79 -38.33 5.32
C ARG A 368 -7.61 -38.77 3.85
N LYS A 369 -6.45 -39.31 3.48
CA LYS A 369 -6.19 -40.03 2.24
C LYS A 369 -6.54 -41.50 2.37
#